data_3771c5cddde8251b3c649f8ddf1440d2
#
_entry.id   3771c5cddde8251b3c649f8ddf1440d2
#
_cell.length_a   1.000
_cell.length_b   1.000
_cell.length_c   1.000
_cell.angle_alpha   90.00
_cell.angle_beta   90.00
_cell.angle_gamma   90.00
#
_symmetry.space_group_name_H-M   'P 1'
#
loop_
_entity.id
_entity.type
_entity.pdbx_description
1 polymer ?
#
loop_
_entity_poly.entity_id
_entity_poly.type
_entity_poly.pdbx_seq_one_letter_code
_entity_poly.pdbx_strand_id
1 'polypeptide(L)'
;MIRIHSLLDMKTQGSSRGSAALGAAYAIAAAAIFSTAGVIVRHIELPAWDVSFWRSAFLVITMLPFLLWQQRRIWIDVRSAGPALLLSALLLAGSFVAFILALGLAPVANVLIMFGATPFITAIAARLFLGEKLHSHTILAMAVAVVGLAISVAGSLQAGALAGMAVAFIVVLCMSGNYVVVRHRRDVGMAPAIWLAGVISGLVALPFAHPETVMWSQVPWLLALSPGQLAGGLLLYMASLKRIPAGRAALLGLLELVLGPVWVWLFDGEKPDDLTLIGGSIVIAAAAANVWLDSRRPAG
;
A
#
# COMPACT_ATOMS: atom_id res chain seq x y z
N MET A 1 4.42 44.70 -17.26
CA MET A 1 4.61 43.26 -17.64
C MET A 1 5.09 42.36 -16.49
N ILE A 2 5.93 42.84 -15.56
CA ILE A 2 6.53 42.04 -14.44
C ILE A 2 5.47 41.54 -13.43
N ARG A 3 4.38 42.28 -13.20
CA ARG A 3 3.36 41.93 -12.18
C ARG A 3 2.42 40.79 -12.58
N ILE A 4 2.24 40.51 -13.88
CA ILE A 4 1.36 39.44 -14.37
C ILE A 4 2.09 38.08 -14.29
N HIS A 5 3.41 38.06 -14.55
CA HIS A 5 4.21 36.84 -14.43
C HIS A 5 4.27 36.33 -12.96
N SER A 6 4.42 37.26 -12.00
CA SER A 6 4.45 36.89 -10.56
C SER A 6 3.11 36.31 -10.06
N LEU A 7 1.98 36.81 -10.59
CA LEU A 7 0.64 36.29 -10.22
C LEU A 7 0.33 34.95 -10.86
N LEU A 8 0.82 34.70 -12.08
CA LEU A 8 0.71 33.39 -12.74
C LEU A 8 1.61 32.35 -12.03
N ASP A 9 2.82 32.72 -11.64
CA ASP A 9 3.73 31.88 -10.87
C ASP A 9 3.16 31.54 -9.48
N MET A 10 2.55 32.51 -8.79
CA MET A 10 1.88 32.26 -7.51
C MET A 10 0.67 31.32 -7.63
N LYS A 11 -0.14 31.44 -8.70
CA LYS A 11 -1.27 30.54 -8.95
C LYS A 11 -0.81 29.11 -9.31
N THR A 12 0.22 28.97 -10.12
CA THR A 12 0.78 27.66 -10.48
C THR A 12 1.47 27.00 -9.29
N GLN A 13 2.20 27.75 -8.47
CA GLN A 13 2.81 27.24 -7.23
C GLN A 13 1.76 26.85 -6.18
N GLY A 14 0.70 27.63 -6.01
CA GLY A 14 -0.41 27.29 -5.10
C GLY A 14 -1.13 26.00 -5.53
N SER A 15 -1.34 25.80 -6.84
CA SER A 15 -1.95 24.60 -7.42
C SER A 15 -1.07 23.35 -7.23
N SER A 16 0.25 23.47 -7.41
CA SER A 16 1.19 22.35 -7.26
C SER A 16 1.34 21.91 -5.80
N ARG A 17 1.41 22.87 -4.86
CA ARG A 17 1.46 22.59 -3.42
C ARG A 17 0.16 21.93 -2.93
N GLY A 18 -0.99 22.42 -3.35
CA GLY A 18 -2.28 21.82 -3.04
C GLY A 18 -2.39 20.38 -3.56
N SER A 19 -1.89 20.11 -4.76
CA SER A 19 -1.84 18.75 -5.34
C SER A 19 -0.94 17.81 -4.53
N ALA A 20 0.24 18.28 -4.09
CA ALA A 20 1.16 17.47 -3.30
C ALA A 20 0.62 17.16 -1.89
N ALA A 21 -0.02 18.14 -1.24
CA ALA A 21 -0.68 17.95 0.06
C ALA A 21 -1.83 16.93 -0.04
N LEU A 22 -2.65 17.03 -1.09
CA LEU A 22 -3.72 16.08 -1.36
C LEU A 22 -3.16 14.67 -1.65
N GLY A 23 -2.03 14.58 -2.36
CA GLY A 23 -1.34 13.31 -2.61
C GLY A 23 -0.86 12.65 -1.31
N ALA A 24 -0.28 13.43 -0.39
CA ALA A 24 0.11 12.94 0.93
C ALA A 24 -1.09 12.49 1.77
N ALA A 25 -2.19 13.27 1.76
CA ALA A 25 -3.42 12.91 2.45
C ALA A 25 -4.01 11.57 1.93
N TYR A 26 -3.98 11.34 0.63
CA TYR A 26 -4.40 10.06 0.05
C TYR A 26 -3.50 8.88 0.48
N ALA A 27 -2.17 9.09 0.57
CA ALA A 27 -1.26 8.04 1.06
C ALA A 27 -1.52 7.70 2.53
N ILE A 28 -1.72 8.73 3.38
CA ILE A 28 -2.04 8.54 4.80
C ILE A 28 -3.39 7.84 4.99
N ALA A 29 -4.41 8.25 4.23
CA ALA A 29 -5.72 7.60 4.28
C ALA A 29 -5.65 6.13 3.81
N ALA A 30 -4.87 5.85 2.77
CA ALA A 30 -4.63 4.49 2.31
C ALA A 30 -3.93 3.66 3.39
N ALA A 31 -2.88 4.20 4.04
CA ALA A 31 -2.18 3.55 5.14
C ALA A 31 -3.12 3.25 6.33
N ALA A 32 -4.00 4.19 6.69
CA ALA A 32 -5.00 3.98 7.73
C ALA A 32 -5.99 2.87 7.37
N ILE A 33 -6.41 2.77 6.11
CA ILE A 33 -7.28 1.69 5.64
C ILE A 33 -6.52 0.36 5.62
N PHE A 34 -5.30 0.32 5.09
CA PHE A 34 -4.50 -0.91 5.04
C PHE A 34 -4.19 -1.45 6.44
N SER A 35 -3.97 -0.58 7.43
CA SER A 35 -3.66 -0.97 8.80
C SER A 35 -4.78 -1.76 9.50
N THR A 36 -6.03 -1.70 9.00
CA THR A 36 -7.15 -2.46 9.55
C THR A 36 -7.09 -3.96 9.23
N ALA A 37 -6.23 -4.38 8.29
CA ALA A 37 -6.12 -5.76 7.86
C ALA A 37 -5.87 -6.74 9.01
N GLY A 38 -5.00 -6.36 9.97
CA GLY A 38 -4.65 -7.20 11.12
C GLY A 38 -5.85 -7.56 11.98
N VAL A 39 -6.69 -6.59 12.31
CA VAL A 39 -7.93 -6.81 13.08
C VAL A 39 -8.92 -7.66 12.27
N ILE A 40 -9.11 -7.33 10.98
CA ILE A 40 -10.07 -8.05 10.14
C ILE A 40 -9.68 -9.54 9.99
N VAL A 41 -8.40 -9.81 9.70
CA VAL A 41 -7.91 -11.19 9.48
C VAL A 41 -8.02 -12.04 10.75
N ARG A 42 -7.88 -11.48 11.96
CA ARG A 42 -8.07 -12.20 13.22
C ARG A 42 -9.46 -12.80 13.40
N HIS A 43 -10.48 -12.18 12.76
CA HIS A 43 -11.85 -12.67 12.79
C HIS A 43 -12.18 -13.64 11.64
N ILE A 44 -11.18 -13.96 10.79
CA ILE A 44 -11.33 -14.89 9.67
C ILE A 44 -10.57 -16.17 10.02
N GLU A 45 -11.25 -17.15 10.55
CA GLU A 45 -10.70 -18.46 10.90
C GLU A 45 -10.70 -19.40 9.68
N LEU A 46 -9.92 -19.06 8.65
CA LEU A 46 -9.80 -19.85 7.42
C LEU A 46 -8.30 -20.09 7.08
N PRO A 47 -7.99 -21.20 6.40
CA PRO A 47 -6.68 -21.45 5.81
C PRO A 47 -6.27 -20.31 4.85
N ALA A 48 -4.97 -20.05 4.75
CA ALA A 48 -4.42 -18.93 3.94
C ALA A 48 -4.91 -18.94 2.47
N TRP A 49 -5.00 -20.12 1.86
CA TRP A 49 -5.47 -20.24 0.48
C TRP A 49 -6.95 -19.90 0.33
N ASP A 50 -7.79 -20.26 1.29
CA ASP A 50 -9.22 -19.94 1.31
C ASP A 50 -9.43 -18.44 1.48
N VAL A 51 -8.68 -17.80 2.39
CA VAL A 51 -8.68 -16.32 2.54
C VAL A 51 -8.25 -15.65 1.24
N SER A 52 -7.18 -16.14 0.59
CA SER A 52 -6.68 -15.59 -0.67
C SER A 52 -7.72 -15.71 -1.79
N PHE A 53 -8.38 -16.86 -1.92
CA PHE A 53 -9.42 -17.09 -2.90
C PHE A 53 -10.63 -16.17 -2.68
N TRP A 54 -11.22 -16.19 -1.48
CA TRP A 54 -12.42 -15.41 -1.19
C TRP A 54 -12.17 -13.90 -1.22
N ARG A 55 -11.01 -13.46 -0.73
CA ARG A 55 -10.60 -12.06 -0.85
C ARG A 55 -10.54 -11.62 -2.31
N SER A 56 -10.01 -12.48 -3.19
CA SER A 56 -9.94 -12.21 -4.63
C SER A 56 -11.32 -12.25 -5.30
N ALA A 57 -12.15 -13.22 -4.96
CA ALA A 57 -13.51 -13.36 -5.48
C ALA A 57 -14.38 -12.14 -5.12
N PHE A 58 -14.38 -11.74 -3.85
CA PHE A 58 -15.12 -10.54 -3.43
C PHE A 58 -14.56 -9.26 -4.04
N LEU A 59 -13.23 -9.16 -4.25
CA LEU A 59 -12.64 -8.04 -4.96
C LEU A 59 -13.18 -7.95 -6.40
N VAL A 60 -13.20 -9.07 -7.12
CA VAL A 60 -13.68 -9.13 -8.51
C VAL A 60 -15.17 -8.76 -8.59
N ILE A 61 -15.99 -9.38 -7.72
CA ILE A 61 -17.44 -9.15 -7.70
C ILE A 61 -17.79 -7.70 -7.37
N THR A 62 -17.13 -7.11 -6.38
CA THR A 62 -17.46 -5.76 -5.91
C THR A 62 -16.85 -4.66 -6.78
N MET A 63 -15.70 -4.89 -7.40
CA MET A 63 -15.11 -3.94 -8.33
C MET A 63 -15.80 -3.93 -9.70
N LEU A 64 -16.45 -5.04 -10.11
CA LEU A 64 -17.10 -5.14 -11.41
C LEU A 64 -18.20 -4.09 -11.64
N PRO A 65 -19.16 -3.85 -10.73
CA PRO A 65 -20.16 -2.78 -10.88
C PRO A 65 -19.52 -1.39 -11.00
N PHE A 66 -18.48 -1.11 -10.23
CA PHE A 66 -17.73 0.15 -10.32
C PHE A 66 -17.09 0.32 -11.70
N LEU A 67 -16.50 -0.74 -12.23
CA LEU A 67 -15.89 -0.73 -13.56
C LEU A 67 -16.96 -0.59 -14.65
N LEU A 68 -18.08 -1.29 -14.54
CA LEU A 68 -19.18 -1.20 -15.49
C LEU A 68 -19.84 0.19 -15.50
N TRP A 69 -19.96 0.83 -14.33
CA TRP A 69 -20.47 2.20 -14.23
C TRP A 69 -19.57 3.22 -14.95
N GLN A 70 -18.27 2.98 -14.96
CA GLN A 70 -17.29 3.84 -15.64
C GLN A 70 -16.91 3.35 -17.06
N GLN A 71 -17.71 2.52 -17.71
CA GLN A 71 -17.38 1.79 -18.97
C GLN A 71 -16.58 2.59 -20.01
N ARG A 72 -17.08 3.79 -20.40
CA ARG A 72 -16.44 4.59 -21.46
C ARG A 72 -15.03 5.02 -21.06
N ARG A 73 -14.82 5.39 -19.81
CA ARG A 73 -13.52 5.82 -19.29
C ARG A 73 -12.56 4.64 -19.17
N ILE A 74 -13.05 3.50 -18.74
CA ILE A 74 -12.24 2.29 -18.54
C ILE A 74 -11.68 1.75 -19.86
N TRP A 75 -12.49 1.72 -20.92
CA TRP A 75 -11.97 1.31 -22.23
C TRP A 75 -10.84 2.23 -22.72
N ILE A 76 -10.95 3.53 -22.46
CA ILE A 76 -9.90 4.49 -22.78
C ILE A 76 -8.66 4.20 -21.91
N ASP A 77 -8.85 4.03 -20.60
CA ASP A 77 -7.75 3.75 -19.65
C ASP A 77 -7.04 2.44 -20.00
N VAL A 78 -7.77 1.35 -20.27
CA VAL A 78 -7.20 0.05 -20.64
C VAL A 78 -6.37 0.14 -21.93
N ARG A 79 -6.92 0.78 -22.98
CA ARG A 79 -6.19 0.96 -24.23
C ARG A 79 -4.96 1.84 -24.08
N SER A 80 -5.10 2.93 -23.32
CA SER A 80 -4.01 3.89 -23.10
C SER A 80 -2.93 3.32 -22.17
N ALA A 81 -3.28 2.53 -21.17
CA ALA A 81 -2.32 1.89 -20.27
C ALA A 81 -1.50 0.81 -20.99
N GLY A 82 -2.10 0.10 -21.95
CA GLY A 82 -1.41 -0.93 -22.72
C GLY A 82 -0.77 -2.01 -21.83
N PRO A 83 0.47 -2.45 -22.14
CA PRO A 83 1.16 -3.51 -21.37
C PRO A 83 1.40 -3.16 -19.90
N ALA A 84 1.44 -1.86 -19.55
CA ALA A 84 1.64 -1.43 -18.17
C ALA A 84 0.47 -1.86 -17.27
N LEU A 85 -0.76 -1.96 -17.80
CA LEU A 85 -1.91 -2.47 -17.07
C LEU A 85 -1.71 -3.94 -16.65
N LEU A 86 -1.28 -4.77 -17.59
CA LEU A 86 -1.02 -6.19 -17.32
C LEU A 86 0.14 -6.36 -16.33
N LEU A 87 1.23 -5.60 -16.50
CA LEU A 87 2.35 -5.62 -15.58
C LEU A 87 1.92 -5.22 -14.15
N SER A 88 1.14 -4.15 -14.02
CA SER A 88 0.56 -3.73 -12.73
C SER A 88 -0.32 -4.82 -12.13
N ALA A 89 -1.18 -5.46 -12.93
CA ALA A 89 -2.05 -6.54 -12.47
C ALA A 89 -1.27 -7.77 -12.00
N LEU A 90 -0.22 -8.17 -12.72
CA LEU A 90 0.64 -9.30 -12.34
C LEU A 90 1.40 -9.01 -11.04
N LEU A 91 1.97 -7.82 -10.90
CA LEU A 91 2.65 -7.39 -9.69
C LEU A 91 1.69 -7.34 -8.49
N LEU A 92 0.50 -6.79 -8.65
CA LEU A 92 -0.52 -6.80 -7.61
C LEU A 92 -0.96 -8.22 -7.25
N ALA A 93 -1.25 -9.07 -8.25
CA ALA A 93 -1.66 -10.46 -8.01
C ALA A 93 -0.58 -11.24 -7.26
N GLY A 94 0.68 -11.10 -7.67
CA GLY A 94 1.82 -11.68 -6.96
C GLY A 94 1.89 -11.20 -5.50
N SER A 95 1.70 -9.90 -5.26
CA SER A 95 1.69 -9.37 -3.90
C SER A 95 0.50 -9.88 -3.08
N PHE A 96 -0.68 -10.03 -3.68
CA PHE A 96 -1.89 -10.52 -2.98
C PHE A 96 -1.72 -11.94 -2.47
N VAL A 97 -1.23 -12.84 -3.33
CA VAL A 97 -0.97 -14.24 -2.96
C VAL A 97 0.19 -14.31 -1.97
N ALA A 98 1.32 -13.69 -2.27
CA ALA A 98 2.51 -13.74 -1.42
C ALA A 98 2.25 -13.17 -0.02
N PHE A 99 1.42 -12.11 0.13
CA PHE A 99 1.08 -11.54 1.44
C PHE A 99 0.39 -12.57 2.36
N ILE A 100 -0.64 -13.23 1.85
CA ILE A 100 -1.38 -14.22 2.63
C ILE A 100 -0.49 -15.43 2.96
N LEU A 101 0.31 -15.90 2.00
CA LEU A 101 1.26 -16.99 2.24
C LEU A 101 2.34 -16.61 3.26
N ALA A 102 2.86 -15.39 3.21
CA ALA A 102 3.84 -14.92 4.18
C ALA A 102 3.29 -14.96 5.61
N LEU A 103 2.04 -14.53 5.81
CA LEU A 103 1.35 -14.59 7.11
C LEU A 103 1.09 -16.02 7.58
N GLY A 104 0.93 -16.98 6.68
CA GLY A 104 0.82 -18.40 7.00
C GLY A 104 2.17 -19.09 7.33
N LEU A 105 3.30 -18.49 6.92
CA LEU A 105 4.64 -19.07 7.06
C LEU A 105 5.49 -18.41 8.15
N ALA A 106 5.14 -17.23 8.62
CA ALA A 106 5.89 -16.50 9.63
C ALA A 106 4.99 -15.64 10.51
N PRO A 107 5.39 -15.38 11.76
CA PRO A 107 4.72 -14.41 12.61
C PRO A 107 4.61 -13.04 11.94
N VAL A 108 3.50 -12.34 12.20
CA VAL A 108 3.21 -11.03 11.60
C VAL A 108 4.37 -10.04 11.78
N ALA A 109 5.01 -10.02 12.96
CA ALA A 109 6.14 -9.13 13.24
C ALA A 109 7.32 -9.35 12.27
N ASN A 110 7.64 -10.60 11.94
CA ASN A 110 8.71 -10.95 11.00
C ASN A 110 8.36 -10.51 9.56
N VAL A 111 7.07 -10.61 9.18
CA VAL A 111 6.57 -10.15 7.88
C VAL A 111 6.64 -8.62 7.79
N LEU A 112 6.20 -7.92 8.85
CA LEU A 112 6.14 -6.46 8.89
C LEU A 112 7.53 -5.81 8.79
N ILE A 113 8.58 -6.40 9.42
CA ILE A 113 9.93 -5.83 9.32
C ILE A 113 10.43 -5.80 7.87
N MET A 114 10.03 -6.79 7.05
CA MET A 114 10.36 -6.80 5.63
C MET A 114 9.73 -5.65 4.87
N PHE A 115 8.51 -5.23 5.25
CA PHE A 115 7.83 -4.09 4.62
C PHE A 115 8.52 -2.76 4.89
N GLY A 116 9.32 -2.67 5.95
CA GLY A 116 10.22 -1.54 6.18
C GLY A 116 11.19 -1.27 5.03
N ALA A 117 11.50 -2.28 4.21
CA ALA A 117 12.34 -2.11 3.02
C ALA A 117 11.59 -1.44 1.84
N THR A 118 10.26 -1.42 1.84
CA THR A 118 9.43 -0.90 0.73
C THR A 118 9.81 0.51 0.27
N PRO A 119 10.00 1.51 1.17
CA PRO A 119 10.36 2.86 0.73
C PRO A 119 11.71 2.90 0.00
N PHE A 120 12.70 2.12 0.46
CA PHE A 120 14.03 2.09 -0.16
C PHE A 120 13.97 1.42 -1.53
N ILE A 121 13.34 0.24 -1.63
CA ILE A 121 13.20 -0.49 -2.90
C ILE A 121 12.41 0.36 -3.91
N THR A 122 11.30 0.96 -3.48
CA THR A 122 10.48 1.85 -4.32
C THR A 122 11.29 3.07 -4.78
N ALA A 123 12.05 3.69 -3.88
CA ALA A 123 12.84 4.87 -4.20
C ALA A 123 13.97 4.56 -5.19
N ILE A 124 14.68 3.44 -5.00
CA ILE A 124 15.70 2.96 -5.93
C ILE A 124 15.06 2.67 -7.30
N ALA A 125 13.97 1.92 -7.34
CA ALA A 125 13.28 1.61 -8.57
C ALA A 125 12.74 2.87 -9.27
N ALA A 126 12.15 3.83 -8.56
CA ALA A 126 11.70 5.09 -9.12
C ALA A 126 12.86 5.94 -9.68
N ARG A 127 14.01 5.93 -9.03
CA ARG A 127 15.22 6.58 -9.56
C ARG A 127 15.69 5.94 -10.86
N LEU A 128 15.74 4.60 -10.90
CA LEU A 128 16.25 3.85 -12.07
C LEU A 128 15.30 3.93 -13.27
N PHE A 129 14.00 3.79 -13.05
CA PHE A 129 13.02 3.68 -14.14
C PHE A 129 12.31 4.99 -14.48
N LEU A 130 12.19 5.92 -13.54
CA LEU A 130 11.48 7.19 -13.73
C LEU A 130 12.40 8.40 -13.69
N GLY A 131 13.67 8.25 -13.31
CA GLY A 131 14.60 9.36 -13.13
C GLY A 131 14.23 10.28 -11.95
N GLU A 132 13.37 9.82 -11.02
CA GLU A 132 12.96 10.62 -9.86
C GLU A 132 14.16 10.93 -8.96
N LYS A 133 14.33 12.21 -8.61
CA LYS A 133 15.39 12.63 -7.69
C LYS A 133 14.96 12.38 -6.25
N LEU A 134 15.77 11.62 -5.53
CA LEU A 134 15.59 11.43 -4.10
C LEU A 134 16.26 12.55 -3.34
N HIS A 135 15.51 13.22 -2.49
CA HIS A 135 16.06 14.25 -1.61
C HIS A 135 16.70 13.60 -0.37
N SER A 136 17.80 14.15 0.09
CA SER A 136 18.55 13.64 1.26
C SER A 136 17.70 13.53 2.52
N HIS A 137 16.80 14.51 2.77
CA HIS A 137 15.89 14.46 3.91
C HIS A 137 14.87 13.30 3.80
N THR A 138 14.42 12.93 2.58
CA THR A 138 13.54 11.78 2.39
C THR A 138 14.28 10.48 2.66
N ILE A 139 15.54 10.35 2.23
CA ILE A 139 16.39 9.19 2.54
C ILE A 139 16.60 9.08 4.05
N LEU A 140 16.91 10.19 4.71
CA LEU A 140 17.06 10.22 6.17
C LEU A 140 15.78 9.82 6.89
N ALA A 141 14.63 10.37 6.47
CA ALA A 141 13.33 10.00 7.04
C ALA A 141 13.00 8.51 6.87
N MET A 142 13.32 7.92 5.70
CA MET A 142 13.19 6.49 5.46
C MET A 142 14.07 5.68 6.43
N ALA A 143 15.35 6.06 6.60
CA ALA A 143 16.26 5.38 7.49
C ALA A 143 15.77 5.45 8.96
N VAL A 144 15.34 6.62 9.42
CA VAL A 144 14.78 6.82 10.77
C VAL A 144 13.50 6.00 10.95
N ALA A 145 12.61 5.98 9.95
CA ALA A 145 11.37 5.19 10.02
C ALA A 145 11.66 3.67 10.12
N VAL A 146 12.66 3.16 9.39
CA VAL A 146 13.05 1.74 9.49
C VAL A 146 13.65 1.40 10.85
N VAL A 147 14.45 2.29 11.43
CA VAL A 147 14.95 2.11 12.80
C VAL A 147 13.77 2.09 13.80
N GLY A 148 12.83 3.01 13.69
CA GLY A 148 11.61 3.01 14.50
C GLY A 148 10.82 1.71 14.35
N LEU A 149 10.64 1.22 13.11
CA LEU A 149 9.97 -0.06 12.87
C LEU A 149 10.72 -1.25 13.49
N ALA A 150 12.05 -1.29 13.36
CA ALA A 150 12.87 -2.34 13.97
C ALA A 150 12.73 -2.35 15.50
N ILE A 151 12.70 -1.18 16.14
CA ILE A 151 12.43 -1.05 17.58
C ILE A 151 11.02 -1.56 17.90
N SER A 152 10.01 -1.16 17.11
CA SER A 152 8.61 -1.53 17.33
C SER A 152 8.37 -3.04 17.32
N VAL A 153 9.12 -3.80 16.53
CA VAL A 153 8.93 -5.26 16.39
C VAL A 153 10.00 -6.08 17.12
N ALA A 154 11.00 -5.44 17.76
CA ALA A 154 12.16 -6.14 18.35
C ALA A 154 11.77 -7.21 19.37
N GLY A 155 10.76 -6.96 20.20
CA GLY A 155 10.25 -7.90 21.20
C GLY A 155 9.41 -9.05 20.60
N SER A 156 8.98 -8.94 19.35
CA SER A 156 8.05 -9.88 18.69
C SER A 156 8.71 -10.77 17.63
N LEU A 157 10.01 -10.57 17.37
CA LEU A 157 10.74 -11.36 16.37
C LEU A 157 10.93 -12.80 16.85
N GLN A 158 10.63 -13.76 15.98
CA GLN A 158 10.82 -15.17 16.23
C GLN A 158 11.87 -15.77 15.29
N ALA A 159 12.70 -16.66 15.82
CA ALA A 159 13.67 -17.41 15.02
C ALA A 159 12.95 -18.44 14.12
N GLY A 160 13.54 -18.76 12.96
CA GLY A 160 13.03 -19.80 12.06
C GLY A 160 12.03 -19.30 11.00
N ALA A 161 11.67 -18.02 11.00
CA ALA A 161 10.68 -17.45 10.08
C ALA A 161 11.24 -17.09 8.67
N LEU A 162 12.42 -17.61 8.28
CA LEU A 162 13.12 -17.21 7.04
C LEU A 162 12.28 -17.42 5.78
N ALA A 163 11.55 -18.53 5.67
CA ALA A 163 10.71 -18.80 4.50
C ALA A 163 9.60 -17.75 4.35
N GLY A 164 8.89 -17.43 5.43
CA GLY A 164 7.86 -16.40 5.43
C GLY A 164 8.41 -15.00 5.15
N MET A 165 9.61 -14.67 5.69
CA MET A 165 10.29 -13.40 5.40
C MET A 165 10.71 -13.30 3.93
N ALA A 166 11.19 -14.39 3.33
CA ALA A 166 11.53 -14.42 1.90
C ALA A 166 10.28 -14.18 1.02
N VAL A 167 9.16 -14.81 1.38
CA VAL A 167 7.88 -14.57 0.69
C VAL A 167 7.39 -13.13 0.92
N ALA A 168 7.54 -12.58 2.13
CA ALA A 168 7.23 -11.18 2.41
C ALA A 168 8.11 -10.22 1.58
N PHE A 169 9.37 -10.56 1.33
CA PHE A 169 10.21 -9.76 0.45
C PHE A 169 9.72 -9.76 -1.01
N ILE A 170 9.13 -10.86 -1.49
CA ILE A 170 8.45 -10.89 -2.79
C ILE A 170 7.30 -9.88 -2.82
N VAL A 171 6.52 -9.75 -1.73
CA VAL A 171 5.49 -8.70 -1.63
C VAL A 171 6.10 -7.31 -1.80
N VAL A 172 7.22 -7.03 -1.10
CA VAL A 172 7.93 -5.74 -1.19
C VAL A 172 8.36 -5.43 -2.62
N LEU A 173 8.95 -6.41 -3.32
CA LEU A 173 9.36 -6.24 -4.72
C LEU A 173 8.16 -5.99 -5.65
N CYS A 174 7.10 -6.78 -5.52
CA CYS A 174 5.89 -6.65 -6.32
C CYS A 174 5.21 -5.29 -6.09
N MET A 175 5.03 -4.89 -4.83
CA MET A 175 4.40 -3.61 -4.50
C MET A 175 5.25 -2.42 -4.95
N SER A 176 6.57 -2.45 -4.71
CA SER A 176 7.48 -1.40 -5.18
C SER A 176 7.47 -1.28 -6.70
N GLY A 177 7.49 -2.39 -7.41
CA GLY A 177 7.37 -2.41 -8.87
C GLY A 177 6.04 -1.83 -9.35
N ASN A 178 4.94 -2.23 -8.71
CA ASN A 178 3.61 -1.69 -9.03
C ASN A 178 3.53 -0.17 -8.78
N TYR A 179 4.10 0.33 -7.69
CA TYR A 179 4.12 1.77 -7.40
C TYR A 179 4.85 2.57 -8.49
N VAL A 180 5.96 2.04 -9.00
CA VAL A 180 6.70 2.65 -10.12
C VAL A 180 5.88 2.61 -11.40
N VAL A 181 5.24 1.50 -11.74
CA VAL A 181 4.38 1.37 -12.93
C VAL A 181 3.21 2.36 -12.88
N VAL A 182 2.50 2.43 -11.75
CA VAL A 182 1.37 3.37 -11.56
C VAL A 182 1.85 4.82 -11.62
N ARG A 183 3.01 5.11 -11.04
CA ARG A 183 3.62 6.44 -11.08
C ARG A 183 4.05 6.82 -12.50
N HIS A 184 4.61 5.89 -13.26
CA HIS A 184 4.98 6.09 -14.66
C HIS A 184 3.76 6.43 -15.52
N ARG A 185 2.65 5.75 -15.29
CA ARG A 185 1.37 5.93 -16.00
C ARG A 185 0.36 6.76 -15.20
N ARG A 186 0.84 7.83 -14.55
CA ARG A 186 -0.01 8.75 -13.76
C ARG A 186 -1.08 9.48 -14.57
N ASP A 187 -0.94 9.49 -15.88
CA ASP A 187 -1.85 10.06 -16.87
C ASP A 187 -3.12 9.22 -17.08
N VAL A 188 -3.07 7.93 -16.76
CA VAL A 188 -4.17 6.97 -16.98
C VAL A 188 -4.74 6.43 -15.68
N GLY A 189 -5.98 5.94 -15.73
CA GLY A 189 -6.61 5.23 -14.62
C GLY A 189 -6.12 3.78 -14.57
N MET A 190 -5.51 3.37 -13.45
CA MET A 190 -5.01 2.00 -13.25
C MET A 190 -5.96 1.13 -12.40
N ALA A 191 -7.19 1.59 -12.15
CA ALA A 191 -8.20 0.81 -11.42
C ALA A 191 -8.51 -0.57 -12.05
N PRO A 192 -8.56 -0.72 -13.39
CA PRO A 192 -8.76 -2.03 -14.01
C PRO A 192 -7.67 -3.05 -13.67
N ALA A 193 -6.43 -2.60 -13.33
CA ALA A 193 -5.36 -3.49 -12.91
C ALA A 193 -5.67 -4.16 -11.55
N ILE A 194 -6.37 -3.48 -10.65
CA ILE A 194 -6.79 -4.05 -9.35
C ILE A 194 -7.77 -5.20 -9.58
N TRP A 195 -8.75 -4.99 -10.45
CA TRP A 195 -9.73 -6.02 -10.80
C TRP A 195 -9.06 -7.23 -11.46
N LEU A 196 -8.21 -6.99 -12.45
CA LEU A 196 -7.47 -8.05 -13.15
C LEU A 196 -6.53 -8.81 -12.19
N ALA A 197 -5.91 -8.11 -11.24
CA ALA A 197 -5.11 -8.74 -10.18
C ALA A 197 -5.97 -9.65 -9.31
N GLY A 198 -7.19 -9.25 -8.96
CA GLY A 198 -8.15 -10.09 -8.27
C GLY A 198 -8.47 -11.37 -9.06
N VAL A 199 -8.72 -11.25 -10.38
CA VAL A 199 -8.96 -12.42 -11.23
C VAL A 199 -7.75 -13.37 -11.23
N ILE A 200 -6.54 -12.82 -11.47
CA ILE A 200 -5.31 -13.63 -11.53
C ILE A 200 -5.03 -14.28 -10.18
N SER A 201 -5.08 -13.55 -9.07
CA SER A 201 -4.83 -14.11 -7.74
C SER A 201 -5.88 -15.13 -7.32
N GLY A 202 -7.14 -14.93 -7.68
CA GLY A 202 -8.21 -15.91 -7.45
C GLY A 202 -7.98 -17.21 -8.21
N LEU A 203 -7.60 -17.13 -9.50
CA LEU A 203 -7.26 -18.31 -10.31
C LEU A 203 -6.02 -19.05 -9.78
N VAL A 204 -5.02 -18.33 -9.27
CA VAL A 204 -3.84 -18.95 -8.64
C VAL A 204 -4.21 -19.64 -7.32
N ALA A 205 -5.09 -19.06 -6.52
CA ALA A 205 -5.52 -19.65 -5.26
C ALA A 205 -6.48 -20.84 -5.43
N LEU A 206 -7.30 -20.84 -6.47
CA LEU A 206 -8.38 -21.82 -6.69
C LEU A 206 -7.95 -23.29 -6.56
N PRO A 207 -6.81 -23.76 -7.11
CA PRO A 207 -6.39 -25.17 -6.99
C PRO A 207 -6.04 -25.60 -5.55
N PHE A 208 -5.81 -24.66 -4.64
CA PHE A 208 -5.37 -24.90 -3.26
C PHE A 208 -6.44 -24.52 -2.23
N ALA A 209 -7.49 -23.87 -2.67
CA ALA A 209 -8.58 -23.41 -1.81
C ALA A 209 -9.68 -24.45 -1.72
N HIS A 210 -10.39 -24.44 -0.58
CA HIS A 210 -11.60 -25.20 -0.32
C HIS A 210 -12.78 -24.25 -0.12
N PRO A 211 -13.36 -23.69 -1.20
CA PRO A 211 -14.34 -22.59 -1.10
C PRO A 211 -15.59 -22.96 -0.29
N GLU A 212 -15.91 -24.25 -0.18
CA GLU A 212 -17.03 -24.79 0.58
C GLU A 212 -16.90 -24.67 2.09
N THR A 213 -15.69 -24.35 2.59
CA THR A 213 -15.43 -24.26 4.04
C THR A 213 -15.88 -22.93 4.64
N VAL A 214 -16.20 -21.92 3.83
CA VAL A 214 -16.60 -20.59 4.29
C VAL A 214 -17.98 -20.61 4.97
N MET A 215 -18.03 -20.05 6.19
CA MET A 215 -19.27 -19.84 6.93
C MET A 215 -19.85 -18.44 6.69
N TRP A 216 -21.18 -18.30 6.75
CA TRP A 216 -21.84 -17.00 6.58
C TRP A 216 -21.38 -15.94 7.57
N SER A 217 -20.94 -16.31 8.78
CA SER A 217 -20.38 -15.40 9.79
C SER A 217 -19.07 -14.75 9.36
N GLN A 218 -18.33 -15.35 8.44
CA GLN A 218 -17.02 -14.86 7.96
C GLN A 218 -17.17 -13.92 6.74
N VAL A 219 -18.30 -13.98 6.04
CA VAL A 219 -18.53 -13.18 4.83
C VAL A 219 -18.41 -11.67 5.07
N PRO A 220 -18.97 -11.07 6.15
CA PRO A 220 -18.78 -9.65 6.43
C PRO A 220 -17.32 -9.25 6.59
N TRP A 221 -16.50 -10.07 7.24
CA TRP A 221 -15.07 -9.83 7.42
C TRP A 221 -14.30 -9.93 6.11
N LEU A 222 -14.63 -10.92 5.26
CA LEU A 222 -14.06 -11.05 3.93
C LEU A 222 -14.42 -9.86 3.02
N LEU A 223 -15.66 -9.35 3.11
CA LEU A 223 -16.08 -8.13 2.43
C LEU A 223 -15.33 -6.90 2.96
N ALA A 224 -15.14 -6.79 4.28
CA ALA A 224 -14.36 -5.70 4.84
C ALA A 224 -12.90 -5.76 4.38
N LEU A 225 -12.29 -6.96 4.35
CA LEU A 225 -10.90 -7.19 3.93
C LEU A 225 -10.69 -6.92 2.44
N SER A 226 -11.68 -7.19 1.60
CA SER A 226 -11.53 -7.15 0.14
C SER A 226 -11.91 -5.78 -0.46
N PRO A 227 -13.18 -5.42 -0.65
CA PRO A 227 -13.53 -4.13 -1.23
C PRO A 227 -13.22 -2.96 -0.27
N GLY A 228 -13.44 -3.15 1.02
CA GLY A 228 -13.22 -2.09 2.00
C GLY A 228 -11.73 -1.75 2.15
N GLN A 229 -10.96 -2.69 2.64
CA GLN A 229 -9.56 -2.49 2.95
C GLN A 229 -8.68 -2.51 1.69
N LEU A 230 -8.76 -3.57 0.88
CA LEU A 230 -7.83 -3.74 -0.25
C LEU A 230 -8.14 -2.79 -1.40
N ALA A 231 -9.36 -2.80 -1.96
CA ALA A 231 -9.67 -1.97 -3.12
C ALA A 231 -9.68 -0.48 -2.75
N GLY A 232 -10.31 -0.12 -1.63
CA GLY A 232 -10.35 1.26 -1.15
C GLY A 232 -8.95 1.83 -0.90
N GLY A 233 -8.11 1.07 -0.18
CA GLY A 233 -6.72 1.45 0.08
C GLY A 233 -5.90 1.60 -1.21
N LEU A 234 -5.98 0.64 -2.14
CA LEU A 234 -5.26 0.70 -3.42
C LEU A 234 -5.71 1.87 -4.30
N LEU A 235 -7.00 2.16 -4.38
CA LEU A 235 -7.49 3.29 -5.16
C LEU A 235 -6.96 4.62 -4.63
N LEU A 236 -6.98 4.81 -3.30
CA LEU A 236 -6.39 5.99 -2.66
C LEU A 236 -4.88 6.06 -2.87
N TYR A 237 -4.19 4.93 -2.73
CA TYR A 237 -2.75 4.88 -2.92
C TYR A 237 -2.36 5.20 -4.37
N MET A 238 -3.07 4.65 -5.36
CA MET A 238 -2.88 5.00 -6.77
C MET A 238 -3.16 6.49 -7.04
N ALA A 239 -4.17 7.07 -6.39
CA ALA A 239 -4.45 8.50 -6.48
C ALA A 239 -3.33 9.36 -5.86
N SER A 240 -2.68 8.87 -4.80
CA SER A 240 -1.47 9.47 -4.22
C SER A 240 -0.31 9.46 -5.21
N LEU A 241 0.01 8.29 -5.80
CA LEU A 241 1.11 8.11 -6.76
C LEU A 241 1.02 9.01 -8.00
N LYS A 242 -0.18 9.46 -8.36
CA LYS A 242 -0.36 10.48 -9.41
C LYS A 242 0.14 11.87 -9.02
N ARG A 243 0.29 12.15 -7.73
CA ARG A 243 0.50 13.49 -7.17
C ARG A 243 1.85 13.66 -6.48
N ILE A 244 2.38 12.61 -5.87
CA ILE A 244 3.65 12.64 -5.14
C ILE A 244 4.61 11.56 -5.63
N PRO A 245 5.93 11.72 -5.44
CA PRO A 245 6.94 10.72 -5.79
C PRO A 245 6.68 9.37 -5.12
N ALA A 246 7.01 8.28 -5.82
CA ALA A 246 6.71 6.93 -5.36
C ALA A 246 7.39 6.59 -4.03
N GLY A 247 8.67 6.97 -3.85
CA GLY A 247 9.39 6.77 -2.59
C GLY A 247 8.76 7.51 -1.41
N ARG A 248 8.21 8.73 -1.63
CA ARG A 248 7.49 9.47 -0.59
C ARG A 248 6.15 8.80 -0.23
N ALA A 249 5.40 8.34 -1.23
CA ALA A 249 4.17 7.60 -0.99
C ALA A 249 4.43 6.32 -0.18
N ALA A 250 5.52 5.59 -0.51
CA ALA A 250 5.91 4.39 0.21
C ALA A 250 6.35 4.67 1.66
N LEU A 251 7.05 5.78 1.92
CA LEU A 251 7.38 6.21 3.28
C LEU A 251 6.12 6.48 4.11
N LEU A 252 5.13 7.19 3.54
CA LEU A 252 3.85 7.44 4.22
C LEU A 252 3.06 6.14 4.43
N GLY A 253 3.22 5.17 3.53
CA GLY A 253 2.65 3.84 3.66
C GLY A 253 3.10 3.09 4.92
N LEU A 254 4.32 3.37 5.45
CA LEU A 254 4.79 2.75 6.69
C LEU A 254 3.91 3.08 7.91
N LEU A 255 3.08 4.11 7.84
CA LEU A 255 2.12 4.42 8.90
C LEU A 255 1.12 3.27 9.14
N GLU A 256 0.85 2.44 8.14
CA GLU A 256 0.00 1.25 8.30
C GLU A 256 0.53 0.30 9.38
N LEU A 257 1.87 0.16 9.47
CA LEU A 257 2.52 -0.74 10.40
C LEU A 257 2.44 -0.25 11.86
N VAL A 258 2.33 1.05 12.03
CA VAL A 258 2.16 1.70 13.33
C VAL A 258 0.70 1.71 13.76
N LEU A 259 -0.19 1.97 12.82
CA LEU A 259 -1.64 2.03 13.08
C LEU A 259 -2.25 0.64 13.34
N GLY A 260 -1.65 -0.44 12.79
CA GLY A 260 -2.12 -1.80 13.01
C GLY A 260 -2.27 -2.16 14.50
N PRO A 261 -1.23 -2.08 15.32
CA PRO A 261 -1.31 -2.29 16.77
C PRO A 261 -2.31 -1.37 17.49
N VAL A 262 -2.49 -0.13 17.01
CA VAL A 262 -3.49 0.79 17.58
C VAL A 262 -4.91 0.26 17.38
N TRP A 263 -5.22 -0.27 16.22
CA TRP A 263 -6.53 -0.88 15.96
C TRP A 263 -6.77 -2.11 16.83
N VAL A 264 -5.76 -2.99 16.95
CA VAL A 264 -5.84 -4.16 17.84
C VAL A 264 -6.11 -3.74 19.29
N TRP A 265 -5.44 -2.68 19.77
CA TRP A 265 -5.71 -2.15 21.09
C TRP A 265 -7.15 -1.62 21.25
N LEU A 266 -7.64 -0.88 20.25
CA LEU A 266 -8.98 -0.27 20.31
C LEU A 266 -10.12 -1.30 20.22
N PHE A 267 -9.95 -2.35 19.40
CA PHE A 267 -11.00 -3.33 19.13
C PHE A 267 -10.90 -4.60 19.98
N ASP A 268 -9.67 -5.06 20.26
CA ASP A 268 -9.43 -6.31 20.99
C ASP A 268 -8.96 -6.06 22.44
N GLY A 269 -8.72 -4.79 22.83
CA GLY A 269 -8.26 -4.42 24.18
C GLY A 269 -6.79 -4.75 24.47
N GLU A 270 -6.06 -5.31 23.51
CA GLU A 270 -4.65 -5.66 23.68
C GLU A 270 -3.76 -4.41 23.58
N LYS A 271 -3.30 -3.91 24.74
CA LYS A 271 -2.43 -2.73 24.77
C LYS A 271 -1.07 -3.05 24.11
N PRO A 272 -0.61 -2.22 23.13
CA PRO A 272 0.73 -2.35 22.57
C PRO A 272 1.81 -2.26 23.66
N ASP A 273 2.90 -2.99 23.51
CA ASP A 273 4.05 -2.89 24.40
C ASP A 273 4.79 -1.54 24.25
N ASP A 274 5.66 -1.23 25.19
CA ASP A 274 6.37 0.06 25.21
C ASP A 274 7.29 0.22 23.99
N LEU A 275 7.89 -0.87 23.49
CA LEU A 275 8.74 -0.83 22.29
C LEU A 275 7.92 -0.52 21.05
N THR A 276 6.72 -1.07 20.93
CA THR A 276 5.77 -0.75 19.84
C THR A 276 5.37 0.72 19.87
N LEU A 277 5.10 1.29 21.05
CA LEU A 277 4.77 2.71 21.21
C LEU A 277 5.94 3.62 20.88
N ILE A 278 7.14 3.33 21.36
CA ILE A 278 8.36 4.10 21.08
C ILE A 278 8.69 4.06 19.59
N GLY A 279 8.80 2.86 19.03
CA GLY A 279 9.13 2.66 17.61
C GLY A 279 8.09 3.30 16.68
N GLY A 280 6.81 3.12 17.01
CA GLY A 280 5.70 3.75 16.27
C GLY A 280 5.76 5.27 16.29
N SER A 281 6.07 5.86 17.44
CA SER A 281 6.24 7.33 17.56
C SER A 281 7.38 7.85 16.68
N ILE A 282 8.50 7.12 16.59
CA ILE A 282 9.62 7.45 15.69
C ILE A 282 9.17 7.43 14.22
N VAL A 283 8.43 6.41 13.80
CA VAL A 283 7.92 6.30 12.41
C VAL A 283 6.99 7.47 12.08
N ILE A 284 6.06 7.81 12.97
CA ILE A 284 5.14 8.95 12.79
C ILE A 284 5.93 10.26 12.69
N ALA A 285 6.89 10.48 13.59
CA ALA A 285 7.72 11.68 13.59
C ALA A 285 8.54 11.81 12.29
N ALA A 286 9.14 10.72 11.80
CA ALA A 286 9.89 10.70 10.54
C ALA A 286 9.00 11.04 9.34
N ALA A 287 7.80 10.44 9.26
CA ALA A 287 6.83 10.71 8.20
C ALA A 287 6.34 12.17 8.23
N ALA A 288 6.00 12.68 9.41
CA ALA A 288 5.56 14.07 9.60
C ALA A 288 6.66 15.08 9.26
N ALA A 289 7.91 14.84 9.70
CA ALA A 289 9.06 15.67 9.37
C ALA A 289 9.31 15.70 7.85
N ASN A 290 9.22 14.58 7.17
CA ASN A 290 9.38 14.52 5.72
C ASN A 290 8.31 15.36 4.99
N VAL A 291 7.04 15.23 5.38
CA VAL A 291 5.94 16.01 4.80
C VAL A 291 6.15 17.51 5.04
N TRP A 292 6.54 17.88 6.24
CA TRP A 292 6.77 19.29 6.62
C TRP A 292 7.96 19.92 5.89
N LEU A 293 9.10 19.21 5.79
CA LEU A 293 10.27 19.69 5.05
C LEU A 293 9.96 19.90 3.56
N ASP A 294 9.19 19.00 2.96
CA ASP A 294 8.77 19.14 1.57
C ASP A 294 7.80 20.32 1.35
N SER A 295 6.93 20.61 2.33
CA SER A 295 5.97 21.73 2.23
C SER A 295 6.65 23.10 2.22
N ARG A 296 7.84 23.20 2.81
CA ARG A 296 8.63 24.45 2.89
C ARG A 296 9.51 24.73 1.68
N ARG A 297 9.65 23.77 0.76
CA ARG A 297 10.47 23.97 -0.44
C ARG A 297 9.72 24.77 -1.49
N PRO A 298 10.41 25.72 -2.16
CA PRO A 298 9.87 26.30 -3.38
C PRO A 298 9.70 25.19 -4.42
N ALA A 299 8.61 25.26 -5.19
CA ALA A 299 8.41 24.39 -6.35
C ALA A 299 9.55 24.68 -7.36
N GLY A 300 10.50 23.78 -7.49
CA GLY A 300 11.56 23.84 -8.49
C GLY A 300 11.08 23.39 -9.86
#